data_f77130dd1cfc329e93b27134a9afcdb9
#
_entry.id   f77130dd1cfc329e93b27134a9afcdb9
#
_cell.length_a   1.000
_cell.length_b   1.000
_cell.length_c   1.000
_cell.angle_alpha   90.00
_cell.angle_beta   90.00
_cell.angle_gamma   90.00
#
_symmetry.space_group_name_H-M   'P 1'
#
loop_
_entity.id
_entity.type
_entity.pdbx_description
1 polymer ?
#
loop_
_entity_poly.entity_id
_entity_poly.type
_entity_poly.pdbx_seq_one_letter_code
_entity_poly.pdbx_strand_id
1 'polypeptide(L)'
;MDRLIFFVVTILQALAAYFSCTVIHEGGHVVAGLIQGWCFDMMVVGPLKLYRAEDGKVKLGIEKDIALWGGVGGTLPPAKSEKRMKQYAAILLAGPLASVILGAVFTLIWLFVNRGVFFMLMAFMPIGMGIACMIPGVKTGILYNDGTRFSRIRKGGQTAAEEEAIFDAATLRLFDNDTPYDENGIEVMTASKDAEIRYLGHYYGYLNAKQANDSEKEQSRLDCMKAIEDKVPAFIKTICVISE
;
A
#
# COMPACT_ATOMS: atom_id res chain seq x y z
N MET A 1 11.37 -41.28 -3.68
CA MET A 1 11.89 -39.90 -3.49
C MET A 1 12.04 -39.68 -2.00
N ASP A 2 13.26 -39.33 -1.54
CA ASP A 2 13.50 -39.08 -0.12
C ASP A 2 12.54 -38.03 0.43
N ARG A 3 12.04 -38.25 1.65
CA ARG A 3 11.12 -37.32 2.32
C ARG A 3 11.68 -35.91 2.39
N LEU A 4 13.01 -35.79 2.54
CA LEU A 4 13.71 -34.51 2.56
C LEU A 4 13.61 -33.80 1.21
N ILE A 5 13.85 -34.49 0.09
CA ILE A 5 13.76 -33.90 -1.26
C ILE A 5 12.33 -33.44 -1.53
N PHE A 6 11.33 -34.25 -1.19
CA PHE A 6 9.92 -33.86 -1.33
C PHE A 6 9.62 -32.57 -0.54
N PHE A 7 10.06 -32.50 0.71
CA PHE A 7 9.85 -31.35 1.58
C PHE A 7 10.50 -30.07 1.00
N VAL A 8 11.78 -30.15 0.57
CA VAL A 8 12.50 -29.03 -0.04
C VAL A 8 11.82 -28.56 -1.32
N VAL A 9 11.43 -29.48 -2.21
CA VAL A 9 10.74 -29.14 -3.45
C VAL A 9 9.39 -28.46 -3.17
N THR A 10 8.65 -28.94 -2.16
CA THR A 10 7.36 -28.33 -1.78
C THR A 10 7.54 -26.90 -1.26
N ILE A 11 8.59 -26.63 -0.46
CA ILE A 11 8.92 -25.27 0.00
C ILE A 11 9.24 -24.37 -1.18
N LEU A 12 10.10 -24.82 -2.10
CA LEU A 12 10.45 -24.03 -3.29
C LEU A 12 9.22 -23.72 -4.15
N GLN A 13 8.31 -24.68 -4.31
CA GLN A 13 7.04 -24.46 -5.02
C GLN A 13 6.14 -23.45 -4.29
N ALA A 14 6.08 -23.50 -2.95
CA ALA A 14 5.31 -22.56 -2.16
C ALA A 14 5.86 -21.15 -2.26
N LEU A 15 7.20 -20.98 -2.21
CA LEU A 15 7.85 -19.68 -2.42
C LEU A 15 7.59 -19.15 -3.84
N ALA A 16 7.76 -19.99 -4.86
CA ALA A 16 7.48 -19.60 -6.24
C ALA A 16 6.01 -19.18 -6.44
N ALA A 17 5.07 -19.91 -5.84
CA ALA A 17 3.66 -19.57 -5.88
C ALA A 17 3.39 -18.24 -5.15
N TYR A 18 3.97 -18.03 -3.96
CA TYR A 18 3.84 -16.78 -3.20
C TYR A 18 4.32 -15.57 -4.02
N PHE A 19 5.54 -15.62 -4.56
CA PHE A 19 6.06 -14.53 -5.39
C PHE A 19 5.21 -14.29 -6.63
N SER A 20 4.75 -15.34 -7.31
CA SER A 20 3.87 -15.22 -8.47
C SER A 20 2.53 -14.55 -8.10
N CYS A 21 1.93 -14.94 -6.98
CA CYS A 21 0.69 -14.35 -6.47
C CYS A 21 0.88 -12.85 -6.18
N THR A 22 1.98 -12.50 -5.49
CA THR A 22 2.28 -11.10 -5.15
C THR A 22 2.51 -10.26 -6.40
N VAL A 23 3.29 -10.76 -7.38
CA VAL A 23 3.50 -10.06 -8.67
C VAL A 23 2.20 -9.76 -9.38
N ILE A 24 1.27 -10.72 -9.42
CA ILE A 24 -0.02 -10.53 -10.12
C ILE A 24 -0.94 -9.60 -9.32
N HIS A 25 -0.94 -9.69 -7.99
CA HIS A 25 -1.71 -8.80 -7.12
C HIS A 25 -1.27 -7.34 -7.30
N GLU A 26 0.01 -7.06 -7.07
CA GLU A 26 0.56 -5.71 -7.21
C GLU A 26 0.51 -5.22 -8.67
N GLY A 27 0.77 -6.12 -9.61
CA GLY A 27 0.60 -5.85 -11.03
C GLY A 27 -0.82 -5.45 -11.41
N GLY A 28 -1.83 -6.02 -10.75
CA GLY A 28 -3.23 -5.64 -10.91
C GLY A 28 -3.48 -4.17 -10.57
N HIS A 29 -2.95 -3.68 -9.43
CA HIS A 29 -3.02 -2.27 -9.05
C HIS A 29 -2.31 -1.38 -10.07
N VAL A 30 -1.09 -1.75 -10.45
CA VAL A 30 -0.29 -0.99 -11.42
C VAL A 30 -0.99 -0.90 -12.77
N VAL A 31 -1.45 -2.01 -13.33
CA VAL A 31 -2.13 -2.05 -14.63
C VAL A 31 -3.42 -1.21 -14.61
N ALA A 32 -4.21 -1.31 -13.54
CA ALA A 32 -5.42 -0.52 -13.40
C ALA A 32 -5.14 0.99 -13.34
N GLY A 33 -4.06 1.40 -12.66
CA GLY A 33 -3.60 2.79 -12.66
C GLY A 33 -3.17 3.26 -14.04
N LEU A 34 -2.34 2.50 -14.73
CA LEU A 34 -1.86 2.81 -16.08
C LEU A 34 -3.02 2.95 -17.09
N ILE A 35 -4.02 2.05 -17.05
CA ILE A 35 -5.21 2.13 -17.91
C ILE A 35 -5.99 3.42 -17.66
N GLN A 36 -5.97 3.95 -16.44
CA GLN A 36 -6.61 5.21 -16.08
C GLN A 36 -5.76 6.45 -16.37
N GLY A 37 -4.61 6.28 -17.00
CA GLY A 37 -3.68 7.38 -17.36
C GLY A 37 -2.78 7.83 -16.21
N TRP A 38 -2.69 7.04 -15.13
CA TRP A 38 -1.74 7.28 -14.06
C TRP A 38 -0.34 6.86 -14.47
N CYS A 39 0.67 7.45 -13.87
CA CYS A 39 2.06 7.08 -14.12
C CYS A 39 2.49 5.96 -13.18
N PHE A 40 3.31 5.01 -13.67
CA PHE A 40 3.98 4.03 -12.83
C PHE A 40 4.87 4.73 -11.81
N ASP A 41 4.80 4.32 -10.56
CA ASP A 41 5.66 4.81 -9.49
C ASP A 41 6.63 3.71 -9.04
N MET A 42 6.13 2.70 -8.37
CA MET A 42 6.93 1.57 -7.92
C MET A 42 6.15 0.26 -7.89
N MET A 43 6.90 -0.84 -7.84
CA MET A 43 6.37 -2.17 -7.51
C MET A 43 7.46 -2.93 -6.75
N VAL A 44 7.09 -3.42 -5.56
CA VAL A 44 7.97 -4.22 -4.70
C VAL A 44 7.38 -5.60 -4.55
N VAL A 45 8.21 -6.64 -4.73
CA VAL A 45 7.84 -8.04 -4.49
C VAL A 45 9.02 -8.76 -3.86
N GLY A 46 8.90 -9.09 -2.58
CA GLY A 46 10.05 -9.55 -1.80
C GLY A 46 11.18 -8.52 -1.84
N PRO A 47 12.42 -8.94 -2.07
CA PRO A 47 13.56 -8.03 -2.13
C PRO A 47 13.66 -7.24 -3.46
N LEU A 48 12.84 -7.56 -4.45
CA LEU A 48 12.90 -6.90 -5.77
C LEU A 48 12.03 -5.65 -5.78
N LYS A 49 12.61 -4.54 -6.26
CA LYS A 49 11.95 -3.25 -6.42
C LYS A 49 12.09 -2.75 -7.84
N LEU A 50 10.98 -2.56 -8.52
CA LEU A 50 10.90 -1.73 -9.72
C LEU A 50 10.44 -0.34 -9.29
N TYR A 51 11.10 0.72 -9.74
CA TYR A 51 10.73 2.08 -9.37
C TYR A 51 11.05 3.07 -10.49
N ARG A 52 10.28 4.14 -10.55
CA ARG A 52 10.58 5.27 -11.43
C ARG A 52 11.65 6.13 -10.78
N ALA A 53 12.78 6.29 -11.45
CA ALA A 53 13.85 7.19 -11.02
C ALA A 53 13.57 8.64 -11.43
N GLU A 54 14.34 9.59 -10.89
CA GLU A 54 14.23 11.02 -11.20
C GLU A 54 14.38 11.35 -12.68
N ASP A 55 15.14 10.53 -13.43
CA ASP A 55 15.26 10.63 -14.89
C ASP A 55 14.02 10.11 -15.66
N GLY A 56 12.96 9.74 -14.94
CA GLY A 56 11.70 9.23 -15.49
C GLY A 56 11.76 7.77 -15.97
N LYS A 57 12.92 7.12 -15.92
CA LYS A 57 13.09 5.73 -16.35
C LYS A 57 12.76 4.76 -15.23
N VAL A 58 12.22 3.61 -15.61
CA VAL A 58 12.00 2.51 -14.67
C VAL A 58 13.33 1.78 -14.43
N LYS A 59 13.70 1.63 -13.17
CA LYS A 59 14.92 0.93 -12.74
C LYS A 59 14.58 -0.24 -11.85
N LEU A 60 15.43 -1.27 -11.89
CA LEU A 60 15.40 -2.39 -10.96
C LEU A 60 16.36 -2.10 -9.80
N GLY A 61 15.91 -2.36 -8.59
CA GLY A 61 16.70 -2.22 -7.37
C GLY A 61 16.38 -3.31 -6.37
N ILE A 62 17.02 -3.22 -5.21
CA ILE A 62 16.76 -4.10 -4.06
C ILE A 62 16.07 -3.27 -2.98
N GLU A 63 14.91 -3.75 -2.53
CA GLU A 63 14.22 -3.19 -1.37
C GLU A 63 14.87 -3.73 -0.09
N LYS A 64 15.31 -2.81 0.77
CA LYS A 64 15.98 -3.15 2.04
C LYS A 64 15.00 -3.21 3.20
N ASP A 65 13.85 -2.56 3.08
CA ASP A 65 12.82 -2.59 4.10
C ASP A 65 11.99 -3.86 3.98
N ILE A 66 12.17 -4.78 4.92
CA ILE A 66 11.47 -6.07 4.98
C ILE A 66 9.94 -5.85 5.12
N ALA A 67 9.50 -4.73 5.72
CA ALA A 67 8.07 -4.44 5.85
C ALA A 67 7.36 -4.29 4.50
N LEU A 68 8.09 -3.92 3.44
CA LEU A 68 7.57 -3.78 2.07
C LEU A 68 7.63 -5.08 1.25
N TRP A 69 8.30 -6.13 1.74
CA TRP A 69 8.47 -7.39 0.99
C TRP A 69 7.16 -8.15 0.76
N GLY A 70 6.12 -7.81 1.53
CA GLY A 70 4.79 -8.39 1.36
C GLY A 70 4.11 -8.03 0.04
N GLY A 71 4.59 -7.02 -0.63
CA GLY A 71 4.08 -6.47 -1.89
C GLY A 71 3.69 -5.00 -1.74
N VAL A 72 4.03 -4.20 -2.74
CA VAL A 72 3.59 -2.81 -2.91
C VAL A 72 3.48 -2.54 -4.40
N GLY A 73 2.33 -2.10 -4.87
CA GLY A 73 2.11 -1.64 -6.25
C GLY A 73 1.57 -0.22 -6.26
N GLY A 74 2.33 0.73 -6.80
CA GLY A 74 2.01 2.14 -6.80
C GLY A 74 1.94 2.77 -8.18
N THR A 75 0.95 3.63 -8.37
CA THR A 75 0.83 4.54 -9.51
C THR A 75 0.42 5.92 -9.02
N LEU A 76 0.83 6.97 -9.73
CA LEU A 76 0.61 8.35 -9.39
C LEU A 76 -0.36 9.02 -10.35
N PRO A 77 -1.36 9.75 -9.88
CA PRO A 77 -2.26 10.49 -10.75
C PRO A 77 -1.53 11.63 -11.44
N PRO A 78 -1.88 11.99 -12.68
CA PRO A 78 -1.23 13.07 -13.42
C PRO A 78 -1.50 14.46 -12.83
N ALA A 79 -2.63 14.66 -12.15
CA ALA A 79 -3.01 15.89 -11.48
C ALA A 79 -4.13 15.66 -10.46
N LYS A 80 -4.35 16.62 -9.54
CA LYS A 80 -5.55 16.65 -8.70
C LYS A 80 -6.80 16.75 -9.60
N SER A 81 -7.69 15.76 -9.51
CA SER A 81 -8.99 15.78 -10.19
C SER A 81 -10.08 15.22 -9.28
N GLU A 82 -11.32 15.68 -9.45
CA GLU A 82 -12.47 15.16 -8.69
C GLU A 82 -12.71 13.65 -8.90
N LYS A 83 -12.18 13.08 -9.98
CA LYS A 83 -12.32 11.66 -10.31
C LYS A 83 -11.26 10.79 -9.66
N ARG A 84 -10.16 11.36 -9.14
CA ARG A 84 -8.99 10.59 -8.68
C ARG A 84 -9.34 9.59 -7.59
N MET A 85 -10.18 9.93 -6.60
CA MET A 85 -10.58 9.00 -5.54
C MET A 85 -11.46 7.85 -6.05
N LYS A 86 -12.29 8.08 -7.07
CA LYS A 86 -13.03 7.01 -7.76
C LYS A 86 -12.09 6.09 -8.54
N GLN A 87 -11.11 6.67 -9.21
CA GLN A 87 -10.06 5.93 -9.93
C GLN A 87 -9.23 5.11 -8.94
N TYR A 88 -8.84 5.72 -7.82
CA TYR A 88 -8.08 5.05 -6.76
C TYR A 88 -8.87 3.87 -6.16
N ALA A 89 -10.16 4.04 -5.90
CA ALA A 89 -11.02 2.95 -5.46
C ALA A 89 -11.04 1.77 -6.46
N ALA A 90 -11.05 2.04 -7.77
CA ALA A 90 -10.97 1.01 -8.79
C ALA A 90 -9.59 0.33 -8.82
N ILE A 91 -8.52 1.08 -8.61
CA ILE A 91 -7.14 0.56 -8.48
C ILE A 91 -7.06 -0.39 -7.28
N LEU A 92 -7.60 -0.01 -6.12
CA LEU A 92 -7.61 -0.85 -4.92
C LEU A 92 -8.33 -2.20 -5.12
N LEU A 93 -9.35 -2.25 -5.98
CA LEU A 93 -10.04 -3.51 -6.31
C LEU A 93 -9.25 -4.39 -7.31
N ALA A 94 -8.42 -3.79 -8.12
CA ALA A 94 -7.79 -4.48 -9.25
C ALA A 94 -6.78 -5.55 -8.82
N GLY A 95 -6.00 -5.32 -7.75
CA GLY A 95 -5.08 -6.30 -7.21
C GLY A 95 -5.78 -7.57 -6.71
N PRO A 96 -6.73 -7.45 -5.76
CA PRO A 96 -7.52 -8.58 -5.29
C PRO A 96 -8.23 -9.33 -6.43
N LEU A 97 -8.83 -8.60 -7.38
CA LEU A 97 -9.51 -9.19 -8.53
C LEU A 97 -8.55 -9.96 -9.44
N ALA A 98 -7.37 -9.40 -9.73
CA ALA A 98 -6.33 -10.07 -10.51
C ALA A 98 -5.90 -11.38 -9.84
N SER A 99 -5.75 -11.38 -8.51
CA SER A 99 -5.43 -12.57 -7.72
C SER A 99 -6.52 -13.63 -7.83
N VAL A 100 -7.79 -13.26 -7.68
CA VAL A 100 -8.91 -14.21 -7.79
C VAL A 100 -9.00 -14.80 -9.20
N ILE A 101 -8.83 -13.99 -10.25
CA ILE A 101 -8.82 -14.46 -11.64
C ILE A 101 -7.66 -15.44 -11.86
N LEU A 102 -6.46 -15.13 -11.41
CA LEU A 102 -5.30 -16.02 -11.50
C LEU A 102 -5.60 -17.37 -10.84
N GLY A 103 -6.10 -17.34 -9.61
CA GLY A 103 -6.42 -18.55 -8.87
C GLY A 103 -7.52 -19.37 -9.53
N ALA A 104 -8.54 -18.72 -10.12
CA ALA A 104 -9.58 -19.41 -10.87
C ALA A 104 -9.02 -20.12 -12.12
N VAL A 105 -8.13 -19.47 -12.87
CA VAL A 105 -7.45 -20.08 -14.02
C VAL A 105 -6.63 -21.29 -13.57
N PHE A 106 -5.83 -21.15 -12.52
CA PHE A 106 -5.03 -22.26 -12.01
C PHE A 106 -5.87 -23.37 -11.37
N THR A 107 -7.06 -23.06 -10.84
CA THR A 107 -8.01 -24.09 -10.40
C THR A 107 -8.46 -24.96 -11.57
N LEU A 108 -8.77 -24.37 -12.71
CA LEU A 108 -9.11 -25.14 -13.93
C LEU A 108 -7.92 -25.98 -14.41
N ILE A 109 -6.72 -25.42 -14.43
CA ILE A 109 -5.49 -26.15 -14.78
C ILE A 109 -5.29 -27.33 -13.82
N TRP A 110 -5.41 -27.10 -12.51
CA TRP A 110 -5.24 -28.12 -11.49
C TRP A 110 -6.28 -29.23 -11.62
N LEU A 111 -7.53 -28.87 -11.90
CA LEU A 111 -8.62 -29.86 -12.03
C LEU A 111 -8.51 -30.71 -13.30
N PHE A 112 -8.13 -30.15 -14.44
CA PHE A 112 -8.27 -30.80 -15.73
C PHE A 112 -6.96 -31.14 -16.42
N VAL A 113 -5.83 -30.52 -16.03
CA VAL A 113 -4.54 -30.68 -16.71
C VAL A 113 -3.49 -31.35 -15.84
N ASN A 114 -3.24 -30.82 -14.63
CA ASN A 114 -2.15 -31.28 -13.78
C ASN A 114 -2.48 -31.13 -12.29
N ARG A 115 -2.62 -32.24 -11.59
CA ARG A 115 -2.92 -32.31 -10.14
C ARG A 115 -1.69 -32.07 -9.24
N GLY A 116 -0.59 -31.55 -9.77
CA GLY A 116 0.63 -31.30 -9.01
C GLY A 116 0.46 -30.25 -7.93
N VAL A 117 1.33 -30.31 -6.91
CA VAL A 117 1.30 -29.41 -5.73
C VAL A 117 1.45 -27.95 -6.13
N PHE A 118 2.32 -27.63 -7.07
CA PHE A 118 2.51 -26.25 -7.55
C PHE A 118 1.20 -25.67 -8.10
N PHE A 119 0.48 -26.42 -8.96
CA PHE A 119 -0.78 -25.96 -9.54
C PHE A 119 -1.88 -25.81 -8.49
N MET A 120 -1.89 -26.69 -7.48
CA MET A 120 -2.77 -26.56 -6.32
C MET A 120 -2.49 -25.29 -5.52
N LEU A 121 -1.22 -24.99 -5.24
CA LEU A 121 -0.83 -23.76 -4.55
C LEU A 121 -1.23 -22.52 -5.36
N MET A 122 -0.97 -22.52 -6.67
CA MET A 122 -1.37 -21.44 -7.58
C MET A 122 -2.90 -21.31 -7.74
N ALA A 123 -3.67 -22.36 -7.48
CA ALA A 123 -5.12 -22.29 -7.45
C ALA A 123 -5.64 -21.58 -6.17
N PHE A 124 -5.16 -22.00 -5.00
CA PHE A 124 -5.78 -21.57 -3.74
C PHE A 124 -5.11 -20.35 -3.09
N MET A 125 -3.79 -20.18 -3.20
CA MET A 125 -3.10 -19.05 -2.59
C MET A 125 -3.54 -17.69 -3.14
N PRO A 126 -3.65 -17.47 -4.48
CA PRO A 126 -4.11 -16.21 -5.01
C PRO A 126 -5.56 -15.89 -4.64
N ILE A 127 -6.45 -16.89 -4.64
CA ILE A 127 -7.85 -16.71 -4.19
C ILE A 127 -7.86 -16.29 -2.73
N GLY A 128 -7.12 -17.00 -1.86
CA GLY A 128 -7.02 -16.67 -0.45
C GLY A 128 -6.47 -15.25 -0.22
N MET A 129 -5.43 -14.87 -0.95
CA MET A 129 -4.83 -13.53 -0.91
C MET A 129 -5.85 -12.47 -1.33
N GLY A 130 -6.49 -12.65 -2.49
CA GLY A 130 -7.48 -11.70 -2.99
C GLY A 130 -8.66 -11.51 -2.03
N ILE A 131 -9.17 -12.60 -1.43
CA ILE A 131 -10.22 -12.53 -0.41
C ILE A 131 -9.72 -11.83 0.85
N ALA A 132 -8.55 -12.19 1.37
CA ALA A 132 -7.99 -11.60 2.59
C ALA A 132 -7.76 -10.10 2.45
N CYS A 133 -7.24 -9.64 1.30
CA CYS A 133 -7.06 -8.22 1.02
C CYS A 133 -8.37 -7.43 0.93
N MET A 134 -9.51 -8.11 0.66
CA MET A 134 -10.83 -7.49 0.58
C MET A 134 -11.62 -7.50 1.89
N ILE A 135 -11.16 -8.14 2.96
CA ILE A 135 -11.86 -8.14 4.26
C ILE A 135 -11.81 -6.73 4.86
N PRO A 136 -12.98 -6.07 5.09
CA PRO A 136 -12.99 -4.73 5.65
C PRO A 136 -12.57 -4.72 7.14
N GLY A 137 -11.94 -3.62 7.57
CA GLY A 137 -11.54 -3.41 8.96
C GLY A 137 -10.17 -4.00 9.31
N VAL A 138 -9.49 -4.65 8.36
CA VAL A 138 -8.15 -5.19 8.59
C VAL A 138 -7.10 -4.12 8.35
N LYS A 139 -6.20 -3.96 9.33
CA LYS A 139 -4.98 -3.15 9.21
C LYS A 139 -3.83 -4.04 8.78
N THR A 140 -3.15 -3.65 7.72
CA THR A 140 -1.95 -4.33 7.21
C THR A 140 -0.93 -3.29 6.78
N GLY A 141 0.34 -3.49 7.16
CA GLY A 141 1.43 -2.60 6.77
C GLY A 141 1.15 -1.13 7.11
N ILE A 142 0.96 -0.31 6.08
CA ILE A 142 0.73 1.14 6.20
C ILE A 142 -0.77 1.41 6.32
N LEU A 143 -1.35 1.27 7.50
CA LEU A 143 -2.72 1.61 7.91
C LEU A 143 -3.78 0.53 7.60
N TYR A 144 -4.21 0.37 6.35
CA TYR A 144 -5.34 -0.49 5.98
C TYR A 144 -5.07 -1.28 4.71
N ASN A 145 -5.69 -2.48 4.62
CA ASN A 145 -5.72 -3.28 3.38
C ASN A 145 -6.64 -2.65 2.32
N ASP A 146 -6.57 -3.16 1.08
CA ASP A 146 -7.30 -2.63 -0.07
C ASP A 146 -8.80 -2.57 0.14
N GLY A 147 -9.39 -3.62 0.69
CA GLY A 147 -10.83 -3.72 0.95
C GLY A 147 -11.32 -2.70 1.98
N THR A 148 -10.52 -2.45 3.01
CA THR A 148 -10.84 -1.43 4.00
C THR A 148 -10.77 -0.04 3.38
N ARG A 149 -9.70 0.29 2.67
CA ARG A 149 -9.52 1.58 1.99
C ARG A 149 -10.62 1.81 0.95
N PHE A 150 -10.91 0.80 0.12
CA PHE A 150 -12.03 0.84 -0.82
C PHE A 150 -13.36 1.13 -0.12
N SER A 151 -13.65 0.41 0.98
CA SER A 151 -14.87 0.59 1.76
C SER A 151 -14.99 1.99 2.35
N ARG A 152 -13.88 2.55 2.88
CA ARG A 152 -13.81 3.90 3.44
C ARG A 152 -14.10 4.97 2.39
N ILE A 153 -13.50 4.84 1.20
CA ILE A 153 -13.77 5.74 0.06
C ILE A 153 -15.25 5.65 -0.36
N ARG A 154 -15.79 4.44 -0.48
CA ARG A 154 -17.18 4.20 -0.88
C ARG A 154 -18.20 4.70 0.12
N LYS A 155 -17.90 4.62 1.41
CA LYS A 155 -18.76 5.08 2.50
C LYS A 155 -18.95 6.60 2.47
N GLY A 156 -17.99 7.35 1.97
CA GLY A 156 -18.05 8.80 1.93
C GLY A 156 -17.83 9.46 3.31
N GLY A 157 -18.10 10.76 3.39
CA GLY A 157 -17.98 11.54 4.62
C GLY A 157 -16.54 11.57 5.17
N GLN A 158 -16.41 11.61 6.51
CA GLN A 158 -15.12 11.73 7.20
C GLN A 158 -14.11 10.68 6.76
N THR A 159 -14.53 9.41 6.62
CA THR A 159 -13.61 8.33 6.27
C THR A 159 -13.04 8.46 4.85
N ALA A 160 -13.83 8.93 3.89
CA ALA A 160 -13.35 9.20 2.55
C ALA A 160 -12.40 10.41 2.51
N ALA A 161 -12.72 11.46 3.29
CA ALA A 161 -11.84 12.63 3.42
C ALA A 161 -10.49 12.26 4.06
N GLU A 162 -10.48 11.38 5.06
CA GLU A 162 -9.25 10.85 5.64
C GLU A 162 -8.41 10.06 4.61
N GLU A 163 -9.04 9.18 3.81
CA GLU A 163 -8.32 8.44 2.75
C GLU A 163 -7.77 9.38 1.67
N GLU A 164 -8.50 10.44 1.32
CA GLU A 164 -8.04 11.45 0.38
C GLU A 164 -6.86 12.24 0.94
N ALA A 165 -6.93 12.68 2.19
CA ALA A 165 -5.86 13.41 2.85
C ALA A 165 -4.57 12.56 2.98
N ILE A 166 -4.69 11.28 3.36
CA ILE A 166 -3.56 10.34 3.42
C ILE A 166 -2.96 10.14 2.02
N PHE A 167 -3.80 9.94 1.01
CA PHE A 167 -3.36 9.76 -0.37
C PHE A 167 -2.61 10.99 -0.88
N ASP A 168 -3.15 12.19 -0.65
CA ASP A 168 -2.52 13.45 -1.06
C ASP A 168 -1.18 13.67 -0.36
N ALA A 169 -1.12 13.44 0.95
CA ALA A 169 0.12 13.59 1.70
C ALA A 169 1.19 12.58 1.26
N ALA A 170 0.80 11.32 0.96
CA ALA A 170 1.72 10.31 0.48
C ALA A 170 2.24 10.59 -0.94
N THR A 171 1.43 11.21 -1.79
CA THR A 171 1.80 11.48 -3.20
C THR A 171 2.50 12.82 -3.39
N LEU A 172 2.29 13.80 -2.52
CA LEU A 172 2.86 15.15 -2.66
C LEU A 172 4.39 15.12 -2.75
N ARG A 173 5.06 14.42 -1.85
CA ARG A 173 6.53 14.33 -1.81
C ARG A 173 7.17 13.70 -3.04
N LEU A 174 6.41 12.96 -3.82
CA LEU A 174 6.90 12.35 -5.05
C LEU A 174 6.95 13.34 -6.22
N PHE A 175 6.26 14.49 -6.08
CA PHE A 175 6.20 15.52 -7.11
C PHE A 175 6.95 16.78 -6.72
N ASP A 176 6.92 17.17 -5.44
CA ASP A 176 7.51 18.41 -4.97
C ASP A 176 7.82 18.31 -3.47
N ASN A 177 9.11 18.37 -3.14
CA ASN A 177 9.56 18.32 -1.75
C ASN A 177 9.38 19.66 -1.01
N ASP A 178 9.19 20.77 -1.73
CA ASP A 178 9.16 22.11 -1.17
C ASP A 178 7.74 22.64 -0.92
N THR A 179 6.74 22.03 -1.56
CA THR A 179 5.34 22.39 -1.32
C THR A 179 4.86 21.89 0.05
N PRO A 180 4.28 22.77 0.90
CA PRO A 180 3.73 22.37 2.17
C PRO A 180 2.51 21.45 1.99
N TYR A 181 2.27 20.58 2.97
CA TYR A 181 1.08 19.72 3.00
C TYR A 181 -0.18 20.56 3.15
N ASP A 182 -1.28 20.10 2.55
CA ASP A 182 -2.57 20.79 2.62
C ASP A 182 -3.10 20.86 4.06
N GLU A 183 -3.33 22.07 4.56
CA GLU A 183 -3.80 22.30 5.94
C GLU A 183 -5.18 21.67 6.18
N ASN A 184 -6.08 21.69 5.21
CA ASN A 184 -7.38 21.01 5.33
C ASN A 184 -7.21 19.50 5.49
N GLY A 185 -6.27 18.89 4.74
CA GLY A 185 -5.93 17.48 4.88
C GLY A 185 -5.36 17.16 6.26
N ILE A 186 -4.49 18.03 6.78
CA ILE A 186 -3.94 17.91 8.14
C ILE A 186 -5.05 17.97 9.18
N GLU A 187 -5.99 18.92 9.08
CA GLU A 187 -7.12 19.05 9.99
C GLU A 187 -8.03 17.81 9.96
N VAL A 188 -8.33 17.31 8.77
CA VAL A 188 -9.12 16.08 8.58
C VAL A 188 -8.47 14.90 9.27
N MET A 189 -7.14 14.72 9.10
CA MET A 189 -6.40 13.63 9.73
C MET A 189 -6.31 13.80 11.26
N THR A 190 -6.05 15.01 11.76
CA THR A 190 -5.94 15.26 13.20
C THR A 190 -7.27 15.12 13.94
N ALA A 191 -8.42 15.32 13.25
CA ALA A 191 -9.74 15.07 13.79
C ALA A 191 -10.20 13.60 13.74
N SER A 192 -9.38 12.70 13.18
CA SER A 192 -9.73 11.28 13.05
C SER A 192 -9.91 10.60 14.41
N LYS A 193 -10.82 9.61 14.46
CA LYS A 193 -10.96 8.70 15.61
C LYS A 193 -9.83 7.66 15.66
N ASP A 194 -9.18 7.40 14.55
CA ASP A 194 -8.05 6.48 14.46
C ASP A 194 -6.75 7.16 14.92
N ALA A 195 -6.10 6.58 15.94
CA ALA A 195 -4.88 7.14 16.51
C ALA A 195 -3.72 7.22 15.50
N GLU A 196 -3.63 6.26 14.58
CA GLU A 196 -2.59 6.22 13.55
C GLU A 196 -2.76 7.36 12.56
N ILE A 197 -4.00 7.60 12.11
CA ILE A 197 -4.32 8.71 11.20
C ILE A 197 -4.07 10.05 11.89
N ARG A 198 -4.49 10.20 13.18
CA ARG A 198 -4.17 11.42 13.94
C ARG A 198 -2.68 11.68 14.05
N TYR A 199 -1.93 10.62 14.33
CA TYR A 199 -0.46 10.72 14.46
C TYR A 199 0.16 11.21 13.15
N LEU A 200 -0.25 10.66 12.01
CA LEU A 200 0.19 11.12 10.70
C LEU A 200 -0.21 12.58 10.43
N GLY A 201 -1.43 12.99 10.79
CA GLY A 201 -1.87 14.37 10.66
C GLY A 201 -1.01 15.34 11.46
N HIS A 202 -0.68 15.00 12.72
CA HIS A 202 0.25 15.80 13.53
C HIS A 202 1.66 15.80 12.96
N TYR A 203 2.13 14.67 12.42
CA TYR A 203 3.44 14.59 11.77
C TYR A 203 3.54 15.50 10.53
N TYR A 204 2.55 15.49 9.65
CA TYR A 204 2.55 16.40 8.49
C TYR A 204 2.42 17.86 8.91
N GLY A 205 1.64 18.16 9.95
CA GLY A 205 1.58 19.50 10.54
C GLY A 205 2.89 19.93 11.18
N TYR A 206 3.64 19.02 11.80
CA TYR A 206 5.00 19.25 12.29
C TYR A 206 5.95 19.62 11.15
N LEU A 207 5.89 18.87 10.02
CA LEU A 207 6.74 19.16 8.87
C LEU A 207 6.45 20.53 8.24
N ASN A 208 5.18 20.93 8.16
CA ASN A 208 4.81 22.28 7.70
C ASN A 208 5.34 23.37 8.63
N ALA A 209 5.17 23.18 9.95
CA ALA A 209 5.65 24.14 10.94
C ALA A 209 7.19 24.29 10.90
N LYS A 210 7.91 23.19 10.76
CA LYS A 210 9.37 23.17 10.61
C LYS A 210 9.81 23.89 9.34
N GLN A 211 9.15 23.66 8.21
CA GLN A 211 9.43 24.36 6.95
C GLN A 211 9.17 25.86 7.05
N ALA A 212 8.13 26.26 7.80
CA ALA A 212 7.79 27.66 8.05
C ALA A 212 8.65 28.32 9.14
N ASN A 213 9.54 27.56 9.83
CA ASN A 213 10.30 28.00 11.00
C ASN A 213 9.40 28.49 12.16
N ASP A 214 8.20 27.88 12.32
CA ASP A 214 7.25 28.19 13.39
C ASP A 214 7.48 27.22 14.57
N SER A 215 8.42 27.57 15.45
CA SER A 215 8.83 26.71 16.58
C SER A 215 7.70 26.44 17.59
N GLU A 216 6.72 27.35 17.73
CA GLU A 216 5.59 27.16 18.62
C GLU A 216 4.65 26.07 18.12
N LYS A 217 4.27 26.13 16.82
CA LYS A 217 3.46 25.10 16.18
C LYS A 217 4.22 23.77 16.09
N GLU A 218 5.51 23.81 15.78
CA GLU A 218 6.36 22.62 15.73
C GLU A 218 6.29 21.87 17.06
N GLN A 219 6.54 22.55 18.19
CA GLN A 219 6.49 21.94 19.52
C GLN A 219 5.10 21.44 19.87
N SER A 220 4.06 22.23 19.57
CA SER A 220 2.67 21.83 19.80
C SER A 220 2.29 20.52 19.08
N ARG A 221 2.74 20.37 17.81
CA ARG A 221 2.48 19.13 17.03
C ARG A 221 3.24 17.94 17.61
N LEU A 222 4.47 18.10 18.04
CA LEU A 222 5.27 17.08 18.72
C LEU A 222 4.62 16.62 20.03
N ASP A 223 4.11 17.54 20.84
CA ASP A 223 3.44 17.20 22.09
C ASP A 223 2.15 16.41 21.84
N CYS A 224 1.38 16.76 20.80
CA CYS A 224 0.22 15.99 20.37
C CYS A 224 0.61 14.57 19.90
N MET A 225 1.72 14.41 19.16
CA MET A 225 2.21 13.10 18.75
C MET A 225 2.60 12.26 19.96
N LYS A 226 3.36 12.81 20.91
CA LYS A 226 3.75 12.14 22.16
C LYS A 226 2.55 11.67 23.00
N ALA A 227 1.49 12.48 23.04
CA ALA A 227 0.28 12.17 23.82
C ALA A 227 -0.49 10.93 23.30
N ILE A 228 -0.25 10.49 22.07
CA ILE A 228 -0.94 9.34 21.45
C ILE A 228 0.04 8.24 21.02
N GLU A 229 1.32 8.40 21.30
CA GLU A 229 2.40 7.51 20.82
C GLU A 229 2.24 6.06 21.29
N ASP A 230 1.72 5.84 22.49
CA ASP A 230 1.46 4.51 23.06
C ASP A 230 0.39 3.72 22.26
N LYS A 231 -0.48 4.42 21.52
CA LYS A 231 -1.56 3.82 20.70
C LYS A 231 -1.16 3.58 19.25
N VAL A 232 0.09 3.94 18.89
CA VAL A 232 0.57 3.89 17.50
C VAL A 232 1.62 2.79 17.34
N PRO A 233 1.48 1.88 16.36
CA PRO A 233 2.45 0.84 16.10
C PRO A 233 3.86 1.40 15.83
N ALA A 234 4.90 0.67 16.25
CA ALA A 234 6.29 1.06 16.06
C ALA A 234 6.62 1.38 14.59
N PHE A 235 6.03 0.64 13.67
CA PHE A 235 6.19 0.83 12.23
C PHE A 235 5.80 2.25 11.76
N ILE A 236 4.64 2.79 12.20
CA ILE A 236 4.21 4.16 11.85
C ILE A 236 5.21 5.18 12.38
N LYS A 237 5.74 4.96 13.59
CA LYS A 237 6.76 5.84 14.19
C LYS A 237 8.06 5.84 13.41
N THR A 238 8.44 4.69 12.83
CA THR A 238 9.64 4.58 11.98
C THR A 238 9.51 5.35 10.66
N ILE A 239 8.29 5.43 10.10
CA ILE A 239 8.04 6.24 8.89
C ILE A 239 8.08 7.74 9.21
N CYS A 240 7.61 8.13 10.40
CA CYS A 240 7.57 9.52 10.87
C CYS A 240 8.92 9.89 11.50
N VAL A 241 9.96 10.06 10.69
CA VAL A 241 11.29 10.45 11.17
C VAL A 241 11.26 11.91 11.64
N ILE A 242 11.38 12.10 12.96
CA ILE A 242 11.61 13.41 13.57
C ILE A 242 13.13 13.63 13.56
N SER A 243 13.60 14.49 12.66
CA SER A 243 15.03 14.91 12.68
C SER A 243 15.22 15.90 13.82
N GLU A 244 16.02 15.52 14.81
CA GLU A 244 16.53 16.38 15.86
C GLU A 244 17.34 17.57 15.30
#